data_140ceed76ea815d55b0ebb58fe08c17c
#
_entry.id   140ceed76ea815d55b0ebb58fe08c17c
#
_cell.length_a   1.000
_cell.length_b   1.000
_cell.length_c   1.000
_cell.angle_alpha   90.00
_cell.angle_beta   90.00
_cell.angle_gamma   90.00
#
_symmetry.space_group_name_H-M   'P 1'
#
loop_
_entity.id
_entity.type
_entity.pdbx_description
1 polymer ?
#
loop_
_entity_poly.entity_id
_entity_poly.type
_entity_poly.pdbx_seq_one_letter_code
_entity_poly.pdbx_strand_id
1 'polypeptide(L)'
;MQTIERTTLSELVGNEQYARKVLPFIRGEYFGDRTERIVFEEIQKFVEKYNALPTKSSLEIEIDSRRDLNEDDIRRVLTVVKELENDKDVNFDWLVETTEKFCKDKAVYNAIVEGITIIDGKDKARGPDAIPS
;
A
#
# COMPACT_ATOMS: atom_id res chain seq x y z
N MET A 1 -2.26 -15.81 -9.19
CA MET A 1 -1.15 -16.00 -8.24
C MET A 1 -1.22 -14.93 -7.16
N GLN A 2 -1.08 -15.34 -5.90
CA GLN A 2 -1.13 -14.41 -4.78
C GLN A 2 0.21 -13.69 -4.64
N THR A 3 0.20 -12.37 -4.65
CA THR A 3 1.40 -11.56 -4.43
C THR A 3 1.52 -11.19 -2.97
N ILE A 4 2.72 -10.76 -2.55
CA ILE A 4 2.89 -10.28 -1.16
C ILE A 4 2.05 -9.02 -0.91
N GLU A 5 1.89 -8.15 -1.91
CA GLU A 5 1.04 -6.97 -1.79
C GLU A 5 -0.41 -7.36 -1.51
N ARG A 6 -0.95 -8.31 -2.28
CA ARG A 6 -2.33 -8.77 -2.10
C ARG A 6 -2.49 -9.52 -0.78
N THR A 7 -1.50 -10.33 -0.40
CA THR A 7 -1.51 -11.03 0.89
C THR A 7 -1.52 -10.02 2.04
N THR A 8 -0.71 -8.98 1.95
CA THR A 8 -0.66 -7.93 2.96
C THR A 8 -2.02 -7.27 3.13
N LEU A 9 -2.64 -6.86 2.02
CA LEU A 9 -3.97 -6.24 2.08
C LEU A 9 -5.00 -7.18 2.66
N SER A 10 -4.97 -8.45 2.26
CA SER A 10 -5.93 -9.44 2.76
C SER A 10 -5.83 -9.62 4.26
N GLU A 11 -4.62 -9.71 4.78
CA GLU A 11 -4.42 -9.91 6.21
C GLU A 11 -4.69 -8.65 7.02
N LEU A 12 -4.49 -7.47 6.44
CA LEU A 12 -4.82 -6.21 7.12
C LEU A 12 -6.31 -6.06 7.38
N VAL A 13 -7.16 -6.73 6.61
CA VAL A 13 -8.62 -6.58 6.76
C VAL A 13 -9.19 -7.42 7.90
N GLY A 14 -8.56 -8.48 8.31
CA GLY A 14 -9.15 -9.34 9.32
C GLY A 14 -8.23 -9.83 10.40
N ASN A 15 -6.95 -9.53 10.30
CA ASN A 15 -5.95 -10.01 11.24
C ASN A 15 -5.43 -8.83 12.06
N GLU A 16 -6.08 -8.58 13.18
CA GLU A 16 -5.75 -7.43 14.02
C GLU A 16 -4.33 -7.49 14.56
N GLN A 17 -3.89 -8.67 14.98
CA GLN A 17 -2.55 -8.83 15.52
C GLN A 17 -1.48 -8.49 14.48
N TYR A 18 -1.68 -8.95 13.25
CA TYR A 18 -0.80 -8.63 12.14
C TYR A 18 -0.82 -7.13 11.84
N ALA A 19 -2.01 -6.56 11.75
CA ALA A 19 -2.16 -5.13 11.44
C ALA A 19 -1.45 -4.25 12.47
N ARG A 20 -1.60 -4.55 13.74
CA ARG A 20 -0.93 -3.80 14.81
C ARG A 20 0.59 -3.86 14.68
N LYS A 21 1.09 -5.00 14.22
CA LYS A 21 2.52 -5.22 14.07
C LYS A 21 3.09 -4.47 12.87
N VAL A 22 2.41 -4.48 11.72
CA VAL A 22 2.99 -4.03 10.46
C VAL A 22 2.54 -2.64 10.00
N LEU A 23 1.37 -2.18 10.38
CA LEU A 23 0.89 -0.86 9.95
C LEU A 23 1.87 0.27 10.24
N PRO A 24 2.58 0.29 11.38
CA PRO A 24 3.50 1.38 11.66
C PRO A 24 4.61 1.57 10.63
N PHE A 25 4.96 0.53 9.86
CA PHE A 25 6.05 0.65 8.90
C PHE A 25 5.64 0.46 7.44
N ILE A 26 4.37 0.14 7.16
CA ILE A 26 3.90 0.04 5.77
C ILE A 26 3.49 1.42 5.27
N ARG A 27 3.85 1.72 4.03
CA ARG A 27 3.47 2.96 3.36
C ARG A 27 2.76 2.67 2.05
N GLY A 28 1.81 3.53 1.68
CA GLY A 28 1.08 3.39 0.42
C GLY A 28 2.00 3.34 -0.79
N GLU A 29 3.09 4.10 -0.75
CA GLU A 29 4.06 4.15 -1.86
C GLU A 29 4.76 2.82 -2.13
N TYR A 30 4.68 1.86 -1.21
CA TYR A 30 5.27 0.53 -1.42
C TYR A 30 4.43 -0.33 -2.36
N PHE A 31 3.16 0.04 -2.56
CA PHE A 31 2.28 -0.66 -3.49
C PHE A 31 2.44 -0.05 -4.88
N GLY A 32 2.97 -0.84 -5.82
CA GLY A 32 3.20 -0.37 -7.18
C GLY A 32 1.91 -0.19 -7.98
N ASP A 33 0.90 -0.99 -7.70
CA ASP A 33 -0.40 -0.91 -8.35
C ASP A 33 -1.25 0.16 -7.67
N ARG A 34 -1.74 1.11 -8.46
CA ARG A 34 -2.57 2.21 -7.97
C ARG A 34 -3.82 1.72 -7.24
N THR A 35 -4.46 0.69 -7.78
CA THR A 35 -5.68 0.13 -7.19
C THR A 35 -5.41 -0.42 -5.79
N GLU A 36 -4.32 -1.18 -5.65
CA GLU A 36 -3.94 -1.74 -4.35
C GLU A 36 -3.53 -0.63 -3.37
N ARG A 37 -2.86 0.40 -3.86
CA ARG A 37 -2.50 1.55 -3.04
C ARG A 37 -3.74 2.24 -2.47
N ILE A 38 -4.77 2.40 -3.28
CA ILE A 38 -6.02 3.02 -2.84
C ILE A 38 -6.66 2.19 -1.73
N VAL A 39 -6.67 0.86 -1.88
CA VAL A 39 -7.21 -0.02 -0.84
C VAL A 39 -6.43 0.16 0.47
N PHE A 40 -5.10 0.16 0.39
CA PHE A 40 -4.27 0.35 1.56
C PHE A 40 -4.53 1.71 2.22
N GLU A 41 -4.64 2.77 1.44
CA GLU A 41 -4.90 4.11 1.97
C GLU A 41 -6.22 4.18 2.70
N GLU A 42 -7.24 3.49 2.19
CA GLU A 42 -8.55 3.44 2.88
C GLU A 42 -8.45 2.68 4.19
N ILE A 43 -7.71 1.57 4.21
CA ILE A 43 -7.48 0.82 5.44
C ILE A 43 -6.79 1.71 6.47
N GLN A 44 -5.73 2.40 6.06
CA GLN A 44 -4.96 3.27 6.93
C GLN A 44 -5.80 4.42 7.49
N LYS A 45 -6.58 5.06 6.64
CA LYS A 45 -7.49 6.14 7.05
C LYS A 45 -8.51 5.66 8.08
N PHE A 46 -9.07 4.48 7.84
CA PHE A 46 -10.06 3.91 8.75
C PHE A 46 -9.45 3.64 10.13
N VAL A 47 -8.27 3.03 10.14
CA VAL A 47 -7.58 2.72 11.40
C VAL A 47 -7.21 4.00 12.16
N GLU A 48 -6.73 5.02 11.45
CA GLU A 48 -6.38 6.29 12.07
C GLU A 48 -7.60 7.00 12.67
N LYS A 49 -8.74 6.90 12.00
CA LYS A 49 -9.95 7.57 12.42
C LYS A 49 -10.68 6.83 13.55
N TYR A 50 -10.76 5.52 13.45
CA TYR A 50 -11.59 4.72 14.37
C TYR A 50 -10.81 3.83 15.32
N ASN A 51 -9.50 3.79 15.17
CA ASN A 51 -8.63 2.94 16.00
C ASN A 51 -9.06 1.46 15.99
N ALA A 52 -9.55 1.01 14.85
CA ALA A 52 -10.04 -0.36 14.64
C ALA A 52 -9.87 -0.72 13.17
N LEU A 53 -9.80 -2.03 12.88
CA LEU A 53 -9.71 -2.49 11.50
C LEU A 53 -11.05 -2.39 10.80
N PRO A 54 -11.05 -1.99 9.51
CA PRO A 54 -12.28 -1.99 8.74
C PRO A 54 -12.68 -3.41 8.37
N THR A 55 -13.96 -3.61 8.10
CA THR A 55 -14.47 -4.80 7.44
C THR A 55 -14.47 -4.54 5.93
N LYS A 56 -14.67 -5.61 5.14
CA LYS A 56 -14.83 -5.42 3.69
C LYS A 56 -16.01 -4.49 3.39
N SER A 57 -17.12 -4.66 4.13
CA SER A 57 -18.31 -3.82 3.93
C SER A 57 -18.02 -2.36 4.21
N SER A 58 -17.30 -2.05 5.29
CA SER A 58 -16.94 -0.67 5.59
C SER A 58 -16.04 -0.08 4.52
N LEU A 59 -15.06 -0.85 4.05
CA LEU A 59 -14.17 -0.40 2.98
C LEU A 59 -14.96 -0.11 1.70
N GLU A 60 -15.89 -0.99 1.34
CA GLU A 60 -16.70 -0.80 0.14
C GLU A 60 -17.51 0.49 0.23
N ILE A 61 -18.12 0.76 1.37
CA ILE A 61 -18.90 1.98 1.58
C ILE A 61 -18.02 3.22 1.49
N GLU A 62 -16.86 3.20 2.15
CA GLU A 62 -15.96 4.34 2.14
C GLU A 62 -15.40 4.62 0.75
N ILE A 63 -15.04 3.57 0.02
CA ILE A 63 -14.53 3.70 -1.34
C ILE A 63 -15.61 4.23 -2.28
N ASP A 64 -16.82 3.70 -2.17
CA ASP A 64 -17.94 4.11 -3.03
C ASP A 64 -18.32 5.58 -2.82
N SER A 65 -18.04 6.13 -1.65
CA SER A 65 -18.35 7.52 -1.35
C SER A 65 -17.22 8.50 -1.71
N ARG A 66 -16.10 8.02 -2.23
CA ARG A 66 -14.99 8.89 -2.62
C ARG A 66 -15.35 9.68 -3.88
N ARG A 67 -15.03 10.97 -3.86
CA ARG A 67 -15.30 11.87 -4.98
C ARG A 67 -14.10 12.05 -5.91
N ASP A 68 -12.93 11.66 -5.46
CA ASP A 68 -11.69 11.79 -6.23
C ASP A 68 -11.46 10.61 -7.20
N LEU A 69 -12.35 9.62 -7.19
CA LEU A 69 -12.26 8.45 -8.06
C LEU A 69 -13.42 8.44 -9.04
N ASN A 70 -13.15 8.08 -10.29
CA ASN A 70 -14.20 7.89 -11.28
C ASN A 70 -14.83 6.50 -11.11
N GLU A 71 -15.87 6.22 -11.89
CA GLU A 71 -16.60 4.94 -11.79
C GLU A 71 -15.72 3.73 -12.08
N ASP A 72 -14.82 3.84 -13.04
CA ASP A 72 -13.91 2.74 -13.38
C ASP A 72 -12.94 2.46 -12.24
N ASP A 73 -12.39 3.51 -11.63
CA ASP A 73 -11.52 3.37 -10.48
C ASP A 73 -12.23 2.69 -9.32
N ILE A 74 -13.44 3.16 -9.01
CA ILE A 74 -14.25 2.58 -7.93
C ILE A 74 -14.50 1.11 -8.19
N ARG A 75 -14.86 0.76 -9.42
CA ARG A 75 -15.14 -0.64 -9.79
C ARG A 75 -13.91 -1.52 -9.56
N ARG A 76 -12.73 -1.05 -10.01
CA ARG A 76 -11.48 -1.80 -9.85
C ARG A 76 -11.12 -1.98 -8.38
N VAL A 77 -11.25 -0.92 -7.60
CA VAL A 77 -10.92 -0.96 -6.17
C VAL A 77 -11.89 -1.90 -5.44
N LEU A 78 -13.18 -1.81 -5.72
CA LEU A 78 -14.17 -2.69 -5.11
C LEU A 78 -13.94 -4.16 -5.48
N THR A 79 -13.50 -4.42 -6.72
CA THR A 79 -13.15 -5.78 -7.15
C THR A 79 -12.01 -6.33 -6.29
N VAL A 80 -10.98 -5.52 -6.06
CA VAL A 80 -9.85 -5.94 -5.21
C VAL A 80 -10.35 -6.23 -3.79
N VAL A 81 -11.15 -5.34 -3.22
CA VAL A 81 -11.67 -5.53 -1.86
C VAL A 81 -12.45 -6.84 -1.74
N LYS A 82 -13.27 -7.17 -2.73
CA LYS A 82 -14.04 -8.41 -2.73
C LYS A 82 -13.18 -9.65 -2.77
N GLU A 83 -12.02 -9.56 -3.39
CA GLU A 83 -11.09 -10.68 -3.52
C GLU A 83 -10.23 -10.90 -2.27
N LEU A 84 -10.23 -9.97 -1.33
CA LEU A 84 -9.39 -10.09 -0.14
C LEU A 84 -9.96 -11.16 0.80
N GLU A 85 -9.11 -12.12 1.18
CA GLU A 85 -9.47 -13.17 2.10
C GLU A 85 -8.30 -13.48 3.01
N ASN A 86 -8.59 -13.67 4.29
CA ASN A 86 -7.56 -14.09 5.24
C ASN A 86 -7.25 -15.57 5.04
N ASP A 87 -5.98 -15.91 5.17
CA ASP A 87 -5.53 -17.29 5.21
C ASP A 87 -5.35 -17.69 6.67
N LYS A 88 -6.25 -18.52 7.17
CA LYS A 88 -6.23 -18.94 8.57
C LYS A 88 -5.03 -19.82 8.90
N ASP A 89 -4.43 -20.42 7.89
CA ASP A 89 -3.30 -21.33 8.06
C ASP A 89 -1.96 -20.65 7.89
N VAL A 90 -1.96 -19.33 7.58
CA VAL A 90 -0.70 -18.61 7.36
C VAL A 90 0.09 -18.52 8.68
N ASN A 91 1.38 -18.79 8.58
CA ASN A 91 2.28 -18.66 9.72
C ASN A 91 2.49 -17.18 10.04
N PHE A 92 2.20 -16.79 11.26
CA PHE A 92 2.25 -15.38 11.67
C PHE A 92 3.68 -14.81 11.54
N ASP A 93 4.67 -15.53 12.04
CA ASP A 93 6.05 -15.06 12.01
C ASP A 93 6.55 -14.92 10.57
N TRP A 94 6.24 -15.91 9.72
CA TRP A 94 6.57 -15.84 8.30
C TRP A 94 5.92 -14.62 7.66
N LEU A 95 4.66 -14.39 7.97
CA LEU A 95 3.90 -13.28 7.39
C LEU A 95 4.52 -11.94 7.76
N VAL A 96 4.86 -11.75 9.03
CA VAL A 96 5.48 -10.52 9.50
C VAL A 96 6.85 -10.33 8.87
N GLU A 97 7.69 -11.35 8.88
CA GLU A 97 9.02 -11.29 8.29
C GLU A 97 8.98 -10.99 6.80
N THR A 98 8.08 -11.63 6.08
CA THR A 98 7.93 -11.44 4.64
C THR A 98 7.44 -10.01 4.35
N THR A 99 6.52 -9.49 5.15
CA THR A 99 6.04 -8.13 5.02
C THR A 99 7.16 -7.12 5.30
N GLU A 100 7.96 -7.35 6.35
CA GLU A 100 9.09 -6.48 6.66
C GLU A 100 10.10 -6.45 5.51
N LYS A 101 10.40 -7.61 4.95
CA LYS A 101 11.32 -7.70 3.82
C LYS A 101 10.77 -6.96 2.61
N PHE A 102 9.50 -7.13 2.31
CA PHE A 102 8.82 -6.42 1.22
C PHE A 102 8.94 -4.91 1.41
N CYS A 103 8.67 -4.41 2.61
CA CYS A 103 8.72 -2.98 2.89
C CYS A 103 10.14 -2.44 2.77
N LYS A 104 11.13 -3.17 3.29
CA LYS A 104 12.53 -2.78 3.17
C LYS A 104 12.99 -2.72 1.71
N ASP A 105 12.64 -3.76 0.94
CA ASP A 105 13.02 -3.83 -0.46
C ASP A 105 12.39 -2.66 -1.24
N LYS A 106 11.13 -2.35 -0.97
CA LYS A 106 10.45 -1.23 -1.64
C LYS A 106 11.00 0.11 -1.20
N ALA A 107 11.32 0.28 0.07
CA ALA A 107 11.91 1.52 0.56
C ALA A 107 13.24 1.79 -0.12
N VAL A 108 14.09 0.77 -0.24
CA VAL A 108 15.38 0.89 -0.91
C VAL A 108 15.19 1.17 -2.40
N TYR A 109 14.32 0.43 -3.06
CA TYR A 109 14.03 0.61 -4.49
C TYR A 109 13.52 2.03 -4.76
N ASN A 110 12.55 2.49 -3.98
CA ASN A 110 11.96 3.82 -4.15
C ASN A 110 12.99 4.92 -3.90
N ALA A 111 13.87 4.73 -2.91
CA ALA A 111 14.93 5.68 -2.63
C ALA A 111 15.91 5.79 -3.80
N ILE A 112 16.26 4.66 -4.41
CA ILE A 112 17.16 4.65 -5.57
C ILE A 112 16.51 5.34 -6.76
N VAL A 113 15.25 5.00 -7.07
CA VAL A 113 14.52 5.61 -8.18
C VAL A 113 14.36 7.12 -7.96
N GLU A 114 14.01 7.52 -6.76
CA GLU A 114 13.88 8.93 -6.42
C GLU A 114 15.21 9.66 -6.55
N GLY A 115 16.31 9.05 -6.10
CA GLY A 115 17.64 9.61 -6.24
C GLY A 115 18.03 9.82 -7.70
N ILE A 116 17.77 8.85 -8.55
CA ILE A 116 18.02 8.96 -9.99
C ILE A 116 17.18 10.10 -10.59
N THR A 117 15.91 10.16 -10.24
CA THR A 117 15.00 11.18 -10.74
C THR A 117 15.46 12.58 -10.33
N ILE A 118 15.92 12.74 -9.10
CA ILE A 118 16.43 14.03 -8.61
C ILE A 118 17.68 14.45 -9.37
N ILE A 119 18.61 13.51 -9.61
CA ILE A 119 19.83 13.78 -10.36
C ILE A 119 19.48 14.20 -11.79
N ASP A 120 18.63 13.45 -12.47
CA ASP A 120 18.19 13.77 -13.83
C ASP A 120 17.46 15.11 -13.88
N GLY A 121 16.62 15.38 -12.91
CA GLY A 121 15.89 16.63 -12.81
C GLY A 121 16.81 17.82 -12.61
N LYS A 122 17.84 17.67 -11.81
CA LYS A 122 18.84 18.71 -11.61
C LYS A 122 19.60 19.01 -12.90
N ASP A 123 20.02 17.97 -13.59
CA ASP A 123 20.75 18.13 -14.85
C ASP A 123 19.88 18.86 -15.88
N LYS A 124 18.63 18.48 -16.00
CA LYS A 124 17.69 19.09 -16.94
C LYS A 124 17.38 20.52 -16.56
N ALA A 125 17.19 20.81 -15.32
CA ALA A 125 16.80 22.14 -14.84
C ALA A 125 17.94 23.15 -14.91
N ARG A 126 19.16 22.69 -14.76
CA ARG A 126 20.33 23.55 -14.59
C ARG A 126 21.21 23.60 -15.82
N GLY A 127 20.97 22.73 -16.79
CA GLY A 127 21.75 22.66 -18.00
C GLY A 127 23.16 22.15 -17.78
N PRO A 128 24.05 22.41 -18.76
CA PRO A 128 25.42 21.86 -18.70
C PRO A 128 26.26 22.40 -17.56
N ASP A 129 25.91 23.53 -17.01
CA ASP A 129 26.61 24.09 -15.87
C ASP A 129 26.01 23.68 -14.55
N ALA A 130 25.06 22.72 -14.58
CA ALA A 130 24.49 22.19 -13.39
C ALA A 130 25.56 21.45 -12.62
N ILE A 131 25.72 21.78 -11.38
CA ILE A 131 26.61 21.07 -10.50
C ILE A 131 25.75 20.07 -9.75
N PRO A 132 25.95 18.80 -9.96
CA PRO A 132 25.18 17.79 -9.28
C PRO A 132 25.60 17.62 -7.84
N SER A 133 25.79 18.61 -7.20
CA SER A 133 26.24 18.60 -5.82
C SER A 133 25.20 18.04 -4.87
#